data_dd6dce6d6ad1f617789a303fbff7ab30
#
_entry.id   dd6dce6d6ad1f617789a303fbff7ab30
#
_cell.length_a   1.000
_cell.length_b   1.000
_cell.length_c   1.000
_cell.angle_alpha   90.00
_cell.angle_beta   90.00
_cell.angle_gamma   90.00
#
_symmetry.space_group_name_H-M   'P 1'
#
loop_
_entity.id
_entity.type
_entity.pdbx_description
1 polymer ?
#
loop_
_entity_poly.entity_id
_entity_poly.type
_entity_poly.pdbx_seq_one_letter_code
_entity_poly.pdbx_strand_id
1 'polypeptide(L)'
;MSSRMWQFRPRAVRSGGPDLLAAMAVVILFSGIVQGYLTPLLPELGLRLHIGSIGQNNIYLLSQLAFAVLTPLLSRLGDLYGHRRLLRISLGTVAAGSLLMAAWPTAVTLSVGVVLQGALVGFFPLLVGILRFRAPERNRAGISLLVGVLLLAIGVGGLVAGVLSERHAEAGLWTAVPVAVLAVVAGLLLPDSGAPRGGRFHWGAAALLTGGLLALVLVLAQGGAWGWASPLTLGLAAAAVAVLAVWVAVERRSAHPLVSVRLLSNPRLALVSGYTFCAAFATIGFLGANALFLGASPADAGYGMGLGPRAIATVSLAMVVAGFAGATLTPRLARRVGDRAVLASGAVLIALAFSGMALGHDTPAGYVTAALGVGLATGIFESITRTLSAEAVAAHETALAVGLNELALSLGAAIGAAVIGALFAAHPGGDGAHIELSGYLWSWGACVCTAVLGVLLALAYRGPRPAGAASPGQTGQRAQDGGLA
;
A
#
# COMPACT_ATOMS: atom_id res chain seq x y z
N MET A 1 -50.30 15.10 25.02
CA MET A 1 -49.84 14.83 23.62
C MET A 1 -48.33 14.72 23.64
N SER A 2 -47.80 13.52 23.81
CA SER A 2 -46.36 13.24 23.87
C SER A 2 -45.87 12.86 22.47
N SER A 3 -45.06 13.70 21.87
CA SER A 3 -44.40 13.47 20.60
C SER A 3 -43.38 12.36 20.74
N ARG A 4 -43.70 11.16 20.28
CA ARG A 4 -42.74 10.08 20.06
C ARG A 4 -41.88 10.44 18.83
N MET A 5 -40.76 11.12 19.07
CA MET A 5 -39.69 11.27 18.08
C MET A 5 -39.10 9.89 17.81
N TRP A 6 -39.29 9.38 16.60
CA TRP A 6 -38.70 8.14 16.09
C TRP A 6 -37.19 8.28 16.12
N GLN A 7 -36.53 7.75 17.14
CA GLN A 7 -35.10 7.58 17.14
C GLN A 7 -34.76 6.39 16.20
N PHE A 8 -34.46 6.68 14.95
CA PHE A 8 -33.75 5.75 14.09
C PHE A 8 -32.37 5.52 14.72
N ARG A 9 -32.23 4.53 15.59
CA ARG A 9 -30.93 3.96 15.95
C ARG A 9 -30.58 2.98 14.82
N PRO A 10 -29.60 3.26 13.96
CA PRO A 10 -29.12 2.28 13.02
C PRO A 10 -28.66 1.07 13.84
N ARG A 11 -29.12 -0.13 13.48
CA ARG A 11 -28.67 -1.38 14.09
C ARG A 11 -27.16 -1.45 13.94
N ALA A 12 -26.43 -1.33 15.06
CA ALA A 12 -24.99 -1.55 15.05
C ALA A 12 -24.68 -2.93 14.43
N VAL A 13 -23.77 -2.97 13.49
CA VAL A 13 -23.27 -4.22 12.87
C VAL A 13 -22.89 -5.16 14.03
N ARG A 14 -23.43 -6.39 14.01
CA ARG A 14 -23.15 -7.39 15.06
C ARG A 14 -21.64 -7.57 15.18
N SER A 15 -21.11 -7.38 16.38
CA SER A 15 -19.69 -7.52 16.65
C SER A 15 -19.23 -8.94 16.27
N GLY A 16 -18.32 -9.03 15.27
CA GLY A 16 -17.71 -10.27 14.84
C GLY A 16 -18.44 -11.07 13.74
N GLY A 17 -19.59 -10.59 13.21
CA GLY A 17 -20.34 -11.25 12.13
C GLY A 17 -19.81 -10.97 10.71
N PRO A 18 -20.34 -11.69 9.67
CA PRO A 18 -20.03 -11.41 8.28
C PRO A 18 -20.33 -9.97 7.86
N ASP A 19 -21.31 -9.32 8.52
CA ASP A 19 -21.69 -7.93 8.30
C ASP A 19 -20.54 -6.95 8.59
N LEU A 20 -19.65 -7.27 9.56
CA LEU A 20 -18.48 -6.45 9.87
C LEU A 20 -17.49 -6.44 8.70
N LEU A 21 -17.16 -7.63 8.17
CA LEU A 21 -16.23 -7.75 7.03
C LEU A 21 -16.83 -7.16 5.76
N ALA A 22 -18.14 -7.29 5.55
CA ALA A 22 -18.82 -6.69 4.42
C ALA A 22 -18.74 -5.15 4.46
N ALA A 23 -19.02 -4.54 5.61
CA ALA A 23 -18.90 -3.10 5.78
C ALA A 23 -17.45 -2.61 5.59
N MET A 24 -16.46 -3.35 6.11
CA MET A 24 -15.04 -3.06 5.88
C MET A 24 -14.66 -3.19 4.41
N ALA A 25 -15.15 -4.21 3.72
CA ALA A 25 -14.90 -4.44 2.31
C ALA A 25 -15.44 -3.29 1.44
N VAL A 26 -16.61 -2.71 1.76
CA VAL A 26 -17.15 -1.54 1.06
C VAL A 26 -16.22 -0.32 1.24
N VAL A 27 -15.68 -0.10 2.43
CA VAL A 27 -14.71 0.99 2.67
C VAL A 27 -13.42 0.77 1.85
N ILE A 28 -12.93 -0.46 1.81
CA ILE A 28 -11.73 -0.82 1.03
C ILE A 28 -12.00 -0.75 -0.48
N LEU A 29 -13.19 -1.13 -0.94
CA LEU A 29 -13.60 -0.98 -2.33
C LEU A 29 -13.50 0.50 -2.77
N PHE A 30 -13.98 1.42 -1.95
CA PHE A 30 -13.83 2.85 -2.22
C PHE A 30 -12.36 3.27 -2.29
N SER A 31 -11.53 2.82 -1.33
CA SER A 31 -10.09 3.09 -1.35
C SER A 31 -9.43 2.62 -2.64
N GLY A 32 -9.73 1.38 -3.08
CA GLY A 32 -9.14 0.83 -4.29
C GLY A 32 -9.59 1.55 -5.56
N ILE A 33 -10.88 1.86 -5.69
CA ILE A 33 -11.39 2.62 -6.85
C ILE A 33 -10.71 3.99 -6.93
N VAL A 34 -10.58 4.71 -5.81
CA VAL A 34 -9.90 6.02 -5.78
C VAL A 34 -8.41 5.90 -6.14
N GLN A 35 -7.74 4.84 -5.75
CA GLN A 35 -6.34 4.60 -6.13
C GLN A 35 -6.18 4.26 -7.62
N GLY A 36 -7.15 3.56 -8.21
CA GLY A 36 -7.07 3.06 -9.57
C GLY A 36 -7.52 4.06 -10.65
N TYR A 37 -8.49 4.94 -10.35
CA TYR A 37 -9.22 5.66 -11.39
C TYR A 37 -8.49 6.88 -11.95
N LEU A 38 -7.69 7.60 -11.16
CA LEU A 38 -7.15 8.89 -11.56
C LEU A 38 -6.06 8.77 -12.63
N THR A 39 -5.16 7.80 -12.49
CA THR A 39 -4.01 7.65 -13.39
C THR A 39 -4.42 7.49 -14.87
N PRO A 40 -5.40 6.65 -15.23
CA PRO A 40 -5.86 6.56 -16.61
C PRO A 40 -6.63 7.79 -17.10
N LEU A 41 -7.27 8.55 -16.20
CA LEU A 41 -8.02 9.76 -16.56
C LEU A 41 -7.12 10.98 -16.78
N LEU A 42 -5.98 11.04 -16.12
CA LEU A 42 -5.17 12.25 -16.03
C LEU A 42 -4.66 12.79 -17.38
N PRO A 43 -4.23 11.96 -18.36
CA PRO A 43 -3.82 12.45 -19.66
C PRO A 43 -4.94 13.15 -20.42
N GLU A 44 -6.13 12.56 -20.48
CA GLU A 44 -7.27 13.14 -21.18
C GLU A 44 -7.84 14.38 -20.46
N LEU A 45 -7.90 14.33 -19.11
CA LEU A 45 -8.23 15.52 -18.30
C LEU A 45 -7.22 16.64 -18.54
N GLY A 46 -5.94 16.29 -18.69
CA GLY A 46 -4.88 17.25 -19.01
C GLY A 46 -5.14 17.97 -20.34
N LEU A 47 -5.53 17.24 -21.36
CA LEU A 47 -5.90 17.83 -22.67
C LEU A 47 -7.10 18.75 -22.54
N ARG A 48 -8.19 18.30 -21.90
CA ARG A 48 -9.45 19.07 -21.78
C ARG A 48 -9.32 20.30 -20.90
N LEU A 49 -8.57 20.20 -19.80
CA LEU A 49 -8.39 21.28 -18.83
C LEU A 49 -7.16 22.15 -19.12
N HIS A 50 -6.49 21.93 -20.26
CA HIS A 50 -5.27 22.62 -20.67
C HIS A 50 -4.14 22.53 -19.63
N ILE A 51 -4.04 21.36 -18.96
CA ILE A 51 -2.98 21.06 -17.99
C ILE A 51 -1.84 20.36 -18.74
N GLY A 52 -0.73 21.05 -18.90
CA GLY A 52 0.46 20.47 -19.54
C GLY A 52 1.04 19.27 -18.75
N SER A 53 1.92 18.50 -19.39
CA SER A 53 2.51 17.29 -18.81
C SER A 53 3.16 17.51 -17.44
N ILE A 54 3.80 18.66 -17.21
CA ILE A 54 4.38 19.05 -15.91
C ILE A 54 3.28 19.17 -14.86
N GLY A 55 2.15 19.81 -15.18
CA GLY A 55 1.01 19.97 -14.27
C GLY A 55 0.38 18.63 -13.90
N GLN A 56 0.22 17.72 -14.87
CA GLN A 56 -0.30 16.36 -14.65
C GLN A 56 0.64 15.58 -13.71
N ASN A 57 1.94 15.64 -13.98
CA ASN A 57 2.95 15.02 -13.09
C ASN A 57 2.89 15.60 -11.67
N ASN A 58 2.73 16.91 -11.52
CA ASN A 58 2.61 17.56 -10.21
C ASN A 58 1.37 17.08 -9.44
N ILE A 59 0.22 16.90 -10.10
CA ILE A 59 -0.99 16.36 -9.48
C ILE A 59 -0.73 14.93 -8.99
N TYR A 60 -0.09 14.09 -9.81
CA TYR A 60 0.30 12.74 -9.39
C TYR A 60 1.25 12.75 -8.19
N LEU A 61 2.28 13.59 -8.23
CA LEU A 61 3.23 13.76 -7.12
C LEU A 61 2.57 14.21 -5.83
N LEU A 62 1.63 15.16 -5.89
CA LEU A 62 0.85 15.60 -4.72
C LEU A 62 0.10 14.44 -4.07
N SER A 63 -0.47 13.52 -4.85
CA SER A 63 -1.12 12.33 -4.32
C SER A 63 -0.13 11.42 -3.57
N GLN A 64 1.04 11.16 -4.16
CA GLN A 64 2.07 10.32 -3.54
C GLN A 64 2.64 10.95 -2.25
N LEU A 65 2.86 12.27 -2.27
CA LEU A 65 3.28 13.03 -1.09
C LEU A 65 2.23 12.95 0.03
N ALA A 66 0.95 13.13 -0.31
CA ALA A 66 -0.14 13.01 0.65
C ALA A 66 -0.21 11.60 1.26
N PHE A 67 -0.03 10.55 0.45
CA PHE A 67 0.02 9.15 0.91
C PHE A 67 1.17 8.93 1.90
N ALA A 68 2.39 9.33 1.55
CA ALA A 68 3.56 9.13 2.39
C ALA A 68 3.42 9.82 3.76
N VAL A 69 2.88 11.04 3.78
CA VAL A 69 2.71 11.85 5.00
C VAL A 69 1.57 11.34 5.87
N LEU A 70 0.40 11.12 5.26
CA LEU A 70 -0.81 10.82 6.03
C LEU A 70 -0.83 9.40 6.58
N THR A 71 -0.09 8.45 5.98
CA THR A 71 -0.05 7.06 6.45
C THR A 71 0.35 6.92 7.93
N PRO A 72 1.52 7.36 8.38
CA PRO A 72 1.92 7.23 9.79
C PRO A 72 1.09 8.13 10.71
N LEU A 73 0.68 9.30 10.24
CA LEU A 73 -0.12 10.24 11.05
C LEU A 73 -1.50 9.69 11.37
N LEU A 74 -2.25 9.25 10.37
CA LEU A 74 -3.59 8.71 10.55
C LEU A 74 -3.59 7.41 11.35
N SER A 75 -2.58 6.55 11.12
CA SER A 75 -2.42 5.31 11.87
C SER A 75 -2.21 5.60 13.36
N ARG A 76 -1.31 6.54 13.70
CA ARG A 76 -1.05 6.92 15.08
C ARG A 76 -2.23 7.63 15.74
N LEU A 77 -2.86 8.57 15.03
CA LEU A 77 -4.07 9.25 15.52
C LEU A 77 -5.19 8.24 15.78
N GLY A 78 -5.30 7.19 14.96
CA GLY A 78 -6.25 6.10 15.15
C GLY A 78 -6.05 5.35 16.45
N ASP A 79 -4.80 4.99 16.77
CA ASP A 79 -4.46 4.32 18.04
C ASP A 79 -4.69 5.21 19.27
N LEU A 80 -4.51 6.54 19.15
CA LEU A 80 -4.69 7.50 20.25
C LEU A 80 -6.14 7.91 20.47
N TYR A 81 -6.85 8.23 19.39
CA TYR A 81 -8.19 8.86 19.46
C TYR A 81 -9.34 7.95 19.02
N GLY A 82 -9.03 6.71 18.65
CA GLY A 82 -9.98 5.68 18.24
C GLY A 82 -10.10 5.51 16.73
N HIS A 83 -9.96 4.26 16.28
CA HIS A 83 -9.93 3.89 14.87
C HIS A 83 -11.20 4.29 14.10
N ARG A 84 -12.39 4.07 14.71
CA ARG A 84 -13.68 4.43 14.10
C ARG A 84 -13.82 5.92 13.85
N ARG A 85 -13.42 6.76 14.82
CA ARG A 85 -13.51 8.21 14.71
C ARG A 85 -12.63 8.72 13.57
N LEU A 86 -11.38 8.28 13.54
CA LEU A 86 -10.42 8.67 12.50
C LEU A 86 -10.85 8.15 11.13
N LEU A 87 -11.35 6.92 11.05
CA LEU A 87 -11.86 6.35 9.80
C LEU A 87 -13.00 7.20 9.22
N ARG A 88 -13.94 7.64 10.04
CA ARG A 88 -15.06 8.50 9.60
C ARG A 88 -14.58 9.87 9.11
N ILE A 89 -13.62 10.47 9.81
CA ILE A 89 -13.01 11.73 9.38
C ILE A 89 -12.30 11.52 8.03
N SER A 90 -11.48 10.49 7.93
CA SER A 90 -10.76 10.17 6.68
C SER A 90 -11.73 9.86 5.53
N LEU A 91 -12.80 9.09 5.76
CA LEU A 91 -13.85 8.82 4.75
C LEU A 91 -14.51 10.12 4.27
N GLY A 92 -14.88 11.00 5.19
CA GLY A 92 -15.46 12.30 4.86
C GLY A 92 -14.50 13.18 4.04
N THR A 93 -13.22 13.19 4.42
CA THR A 93 -12.19 13.95 3.70
C THR A 93 -11.98 13.43 2.28
N VAL A 94 -11.86 12.09 2.09
CA VAL A 94 -11.71 11.47 0.77
C VAL A 94 -12.96 11.66 -0.08
N ALA A 95 -14.16 11.52 0.51
CA ALA A 95 -15.42 11.74 -0.19
C ALA A 95 -15.55 13.21 -0.64
N ALA A 96 -15.19 14.16 0.22
CA ALA A 96 -15.19 15.58 -0.11
C ALA A 96 -14.20 15.90 -1.25
N GLY A 97 -12.99 15.32 -1.20
CA GLY A 97 -11.99 15.45 -2.28
C GLY A 97 -12.50 14.89 -3.60
N SER A 98 -13.11 13.71 -3.58
CA SER A 98 -13.69 13.06 -4.77
C SER A 98 -14.85 13.88 -5.37
N LEU A 99 -15.74 14.40 -4.51
CA LEU A 99 -16.86 15.26 -4.93
C LEU A 99 -16.36 16.58 -5.49
N LEU A 100 -15.35 17.20 -4.87
CA LEU A 100 -14.77 18.46 -5.33
C LEU A 100 -14.20 18.33 -6.74
N MET A 101 -13.44 17.26 -6.99
CA MET A 101 -12.85 16.99 -8.30
C MET A 101 -13.92 16.72 -9.37
N ALA A 102 -14.97 15.99 -9.01
CA ALA A 102 -16.05 15.65 -9.94
C ALA A 102 -16.96 16.85 -10.25
N ALA A 103 -17.26 17.69 -9.26
CA ALA A 103 -18.21 18.81 -9.43
C ALA A 103 -17.58 20.02 -10.16
N TRP A 104 -16.29 20.26 -9.95
CA TRP A 104 -15.57 21.41 -10.55
C TRP A 104 -14.17 20.96 -11.03
N PRO A 105 -14.07 20.27 -12.17
CA PRO A 105 -12.80 19.77 -12.67
C PRO A 105 -11.91 20.91 -13.18
N THR A 106 -10.96 21.33 -12.38
CA THR A 106 -9.91 22.32 -12.72
C THR A 106 -8.56 21.83 -12.18
N ALA A 107 -7.45 22.39 -12.67
CA ALA A 107 -6.11 22.05 -12.17
C ALA A 107 -5.99 22.22 -10.64
N VAL A 108 -6.62 23.27 -10.09
CA VAL A 108 -6.60 23.59 -8.65
C VAL A 108 -7.43 22.56 -7.87
N THR A 109 -8.65 22.28 -8.31
CA THR A 109 -9.54 21.33 -7.60
C THR A 109 -9.02 19.90 -7.72
N LEU A 110 -8.39 19.51 -8.82
CA LEU A 110 -7.68 18.24 -8.95
C LEU A 110 -6.54 18.16 -7.93
N SER A 111 -5.70 19.20 -7.83
CA SER A 111 -4.58 19.26 -6.89
C SER A 111 -5.03 19.20 -5.43
N VAL A 112 -6.03 19.98 -5.04
CA VAL A 112 -6.61 19.96 -3.69
C VAL A 112 -7.31 18.62 -3.42
N GLY A 113 -8.05 18.12 -4.40
CA GLY A 113 -8.79 16.87 -4.27
C GLY A 113 -7.89 15.66 -4.04
N VAL A 114 -6.75 15.54 -4.75
CA VAL A 114 -5.80 14.43 -4.53
C VAL A 114 -5.13 14.50 -3.15
N VAL A 115 -4.88 15.70 -2.63
CA VAL A 115 -4.38 15.86 -1.25
C VAL A 115 -5.41 15.40 -0.23
N LEU A 116 -6.68 15.77 -0.41
CA LEU A 116 -7.78 15.30 0.44
C LEU A 116 -7.97 13.78 0.31
N GLN A 117 -7.89 13.25 -0.90
CA GLN A 117 -7.93 11.81 -1.15
C GLN A 117 -6.76 11.07 -0.52
N GLY A 118 -5.65 11.73 -0.23
CA GLY A 118 -4.51 11.16 0.49
C GLY A 118 -4.89 10.50 1.83
N ALA A 119 -5.99 10.93 2.47
CA ALA A 119 -6.46 10.33 3.71
C ALA A 119 -6.95 8.86 3.56
N LEU A 120 -7.12 8.35 2.34
CA LEU A 120 -7.50 6.95 2.08
C LEU A 120 -6.47 5.93 2.58
N VAL A 121 -5.18 6.32 2.66
CA VAL A 121 -4.12 5.43 3.14
C VAL A 121 -4.30 5.02 4.60
N GLY A 122 -5.05 5.81 5.37
CA GLY A 122 -5.44 5.47 6.74
C GLY A 122 -6.52 4.38 6.82
N PHE A 123 -7.28 4.10 5.75
CA PHE A 123 -8.41 3.17 5.84
C PHE A 123 -7.95 1.77 6.22
N PHE A 124 -6.94 1.24 5.55
CA PHE A 124 -6.47 -0.13 5.80
C PHE A 124 -5.95 -0.31 7.24
N PRO A 125 -5.00 0.49 7.75
CA PRO A 125 -4.52 0.38 9.12
C PRO A 125 -5.63 0.54 10.17
N LEU A 126 -6.54 1.51 9.98
CA LEU A 126 -7.64 1.77 10.89
C LEU A 126 -8.64 0.60 10.93
N LEU A 127 -8.97 0.02 9.78
CA LEU A 127 -9.85 -1.15 9.68
C LEU A 127 -9.22 -2.39 10.32
N VAL A 128 -7.91 -2.61 10.12
CA VAL A 128 -7.20 -3.72 10.78
C VAL A 128 -7.20 -3.53 12.29
N GLY A 129 -7.05 -2.28 12.78
CA GLY A 129 -7.21 -1.96 14.18
C GLY A 129 -8.59 -2.35 14.72
N ILE A 130 -9.69 -1.99 14.02
CA ILE A 130 -11.05 -2.38 14.40
C ILE A 130 -11.22 -3.90 14.35
N LEU A 131 -10.75 -4.55 13.29
CA LEU A 131 -10.86 -6.00 13.08
C LEU A 131 -10.22 -6.79 14.22
N ARG A 132 -9.02 -6.38 14.62
CA ARG A 132 -8.25 -7.05 15.68
C ARG A 132 -8.93 -6.98 17.04
N PHE A 133 -9.65 -5.87 17.33
CA PHE A 133 -10.41 -5.75 18.58
C PHE A 133 -11.73 -6.52 18.53
N ARG A 134 -12.41 -6.54 17.38
CA ARG A 134 -13.78 -7.05 17.28
C ARG A 134 -13.89 -8.50 16.83
N ALA A 135 -12.92 -8.98 16.08
CA ALA A 135 -12.92 -10.35 15.57
C ALA A 135 -11.48 -10.91 15.49
N PRO A 136 -10.78 -11.06 16.63
CA PRO A 136 -9.39 -11.52 16.67
C PRO A 136 -9.21 -12.90 16.02
N GLU A 137 -10.18 -13.79 16.15
CA GLU A 137 -10.18 -15.12 15.54
C GLU A 137 -10.28 -15.09 14.01
N ARG A 138 -10.82 -14.02 13.43
CA ARG A 138 -10.96 -13.81 11.98
C ARG A 138 -9.92 -12.84 11.41
N ASN A 139 -8.97 -12.37 12.23
CA ASN A 139 -8.03 -11.32 11.85
C ASN A 139 -7.28 -11.66 10.56
N ARG A 140 -6.67 -12.84 10.45
CA ARG A 140 -5.92 -13.28 9.27
C ARG A 140 -6.79 -13.38 8.02
N ALA A 141 -7.94 -14.03 8.12
CA ALA A 141 -8.87 -14.17 7.00
C ALA A 141 -9.47 -12.82 6.57
N GLY A 142 -9.78 -11.95 7.54
CA GLY A 142 -10.29 -10.62 7.29
C GLY A 142 -9.27 -9.73 6.59
N ILE A 143 -8.02 -9.66 7.06
CA ILE A 143 -6.94 -8.91 6.39
C ILE A 143 -6.75 -9.40 4.96
N SER A 144 -6.68 -10.70 4.75
CA SER A 144 -6.51 -11.29 3.42
C SER A 144 -7.65 -10.96 2.47
N LEU A 145 -8.89 -10.99 2.96
CA LEU A 145 -10.07 -10.58 2.19
C LEU A 145 -9.98 -9.10 1.81
N LEU A 146 -9.65 -8.23 2.77
CA LEU A 146 -9.54 -6.79 2.54
C LEU A 146 -8.43 -6.46 1.53
N VAL A 147 -7.28 -7.15 1.59
CA VAL A 147 -6.20 -7.02 0.59
C VAL A 147 -6.71 -7.44 -0.79
N GLY A 148 -7.37 -8.59 -0.90
CA GLY A 148 -7.93 -9.04 -2.16
C GLY A 148 -8.93 -8.04 -2.74
N VAL A 149 -9.87 -7.54 -1.91
CA VAL A 149 -10.84 -6.51 -2.31
C VAL A 149 -10.14 -5.22 -2.75
N LEU A 150 -9.08 -4.80 -2.05
CA LEU A 150 -8.30 -3.61 -2.41
C LEU A 150 -7.69 -3.75 -3.81
N LEU A 151 -6.98 -4.85 -4.06
CA LEU A 151 -6.36 -5.12 -5.36
C LEU A 151 -7.41 -5.15 -6.47
N LEU A 152 -8.48 -5.90 -6.28
CA LEU A 152 -9.56 -6.00 -7.26
C LEU A 152 -10.20 -4.63 -7.55
N ALA A 153 -10.42 -3.83 -6.51
CA ALA A 153 -11.00 -2.50 -6.62
C ALA A 153 -10.09 -1.52 -7.37
N ILE A 154 -8.76 -1.59 -7.17
CA ILE A 154 -7.79 -0.80 -7.95
C ILE A 154 -7.90 -1.16 -9.44
N GLY A 155 -7.92 -2.45 -9.77
CA GLY A 155 -8.05 -2.91 -11.14
C GLY A 155 -9.38 -2.50 -11.80
N VAL A 156 -10.49 -2.65 -11.08
CA VAL A 156 -11.82 -2.23 -11.56
C VAL A 156 -11.89 -0.72 -11.74
N GLY A 157 -11.37 0.06 -10.77
CA GLY A 157 -11.30 1.52 -10.85
C GLY A 157 -10.52 1.99 -12.08
N GLY A 158 -9.36 1.38 -12.32
CA GLY A 158 -8.53 1.68 -13.50
C GLY A 158 -9.21 1.31 -14.82
N LEU A 159 -9.86 0.14 -14.87
CA LEU A 159 -10.58 -0.31 -16.06
C LEU A 159 -11.76 0.61 -16.41
N VAL A 160 -12.61 0.92 -15.43
CA VAL A 160 -13.77 1.82 -15.62
C VAL A 160 -13.31 3.20 -16.05
N ALA A 161 -12.27 3.73 -15.40
CA ALA A 161 -11.69 5.01 -15.77
C ALA A 161 -11.08 5.00 -17.18
N GLY A 162 -10.36 3.95 -17.55
CA GLY A 162 -9.79 3.80 -18.89
C GLY A 162 -10.85 3.75 -19.99
N VAL A 163 -11.97 3.07 -19.77
CA VAL A 163 -13.11 3.03 -20.72
C VAL A 163 -13.78 4.40 -20.84
N LEU A 164 -13.91 5.13 -19.73
CA LEU A 164 -14.55 6.46 -19.71
C LEU A 164 -13.63 7.56 -20.23
N SER A 165 -12.30 7.39 -20.13
CA SER A 165 -11.32 8.44 -20.51
C SER A 165 -11.43 8.84 -21.97
N GLU A 166 -11.66 7.89 -22.88
CA GLU A 166 -11.69 8.14 -24.33
C GLU A 166 -12.80 9.12 -24.77
N ARG A 167 -13.94 9.14 -24.09
CA ARG A 167 -15.12 9.93 -24.50
C ARG A 167 -15.62 10.91 -23.44
N HIS A 168 -15.49 10.57 -22.17
CA HIS A 168 -16.11 11.27 -21.04
C HIS A 168 -15.18 11.31 -19.83
N ALA A 169 -13.95 11.84 -19.97
CA ALA A 169 -12.96 11.86 -18.91
C ALA A 169 -13.47 12.55 -17.63
N GLU A 170 -14.23 13.62 -17.74
CA GLU A 170 -14.84 14.32 -16.60
C GLU A 170 -15.90 13.43 -15.90
N ALA A 171 -16.69 12.67 -16.68
CA ALA A 171 -17.62 11.70 -16.11
C ALA A 171 -16.90 10.57 -15.36
N GLY A 172 -15.65 10.27 -15.76
CA GLY A 172 -14.79 9.33 -15.05
C GLY A 172 -14.52 9.75 -13.60
N LEU A 173 -14.46 11.05 -13.29
CA LEU A 173 -14.30 11.54 -11.92
C LEU A 173 -15.50 11.22 -11.03
N TRP A 174 -16.70 11.09 -11.61
CA TRP A 174 -17.92 10.73 -10.87
C TRP A 174 -17.95 9.26 -10.44
N THR A 175 -17.09 8.40 -10.98
CA THR A 175 -17.09 6.96 -10.60
C THR A 175 -16.81 6.73 -9.12
N ALA A 176 -16.02 7.58 -8.48
CA ALA A 176 -15.72 7.50 -7.06
C ALA A 176 -16.88 7.96 -6.16
N VAL A 177 -17.77 8.84 -6.63
CA VAL A 177 -18.77 9.49 -5.78
C VAL A 177 -19.84 8.52 -5.25
N PRO A 178 -20.51 7.67 -6.06
CA PRO A 178 -21.50 6.73 -5.53
C PRO A 178 -20.88 5.72 -4.57
N VAL A 179 -19.65 5.30 -4.82
CA VAL A 179 -18.94 4.38 -3.93
C VAL A 179 -18.52 5.10 -2.63
N ALA A 180 -18.20 6.39 -2.69
CA ALA A 180 -17.95 7.22 -1.51
C ALA A 180 -19.17 7.27 -0.58
N VAL A 181 -20.38 7.45 -1.14
CA VAL A 181 -21.62 7.45 -0.36
C VAL A 181 -21.81 6.11 0.36
N LEU A 182 -21.65 5.01 -0.35
CA LEU A 182 -21.74 3.67 0.24
C LEU A 182 -20.68 3.44 1.32
N ALA A 183 -19.44 3.89 1.09
CA ALA A 183 -18.35 3.74 2.04
C ALA A 183 -18.57 4.59 3.31
N VAL A 184 -19.07 5.81 3.17
CA VAL A 184 -19.44 6.66 4.32
C VAL A 184 -20.54 5.99 5.14
N VAL A 185 -21.61 5.50 4.50
CA VAL A 185 -22.69 4.77 5.19
C VAL A 185 -22.12 3.53 5.90
N ALA A 186 -21.29 2.73 5.23
CA ALA A 186 -20.65 1.57 5.83
C ALA A 186 -19.78 1.96 7.04
N GLY A 187 -19.00 3.04 6.93
CA GLY A 187 -18.16 3.57 8.01
C GLY A 187 -18.97 4.08 9.23
N LEU A 188 -20.18 4.59 9.00
CA LEU A 188 -21.11 4.97 10.08
C LEU A 188 -21.66 3.73 10.82
N LEU A 189 -21.79 2.61 10.15
CA LEU A 189 -22.29 1.34 10.73
C LEU A 189 -21.21 0.57 11.49
N LEU A 190 -19.92 0.81 11.22
CA LEU A 190 -18.82 0.10 11.89
C LEU A 190 -18.84 0.35 13.43
N PRO A 191 -18.56 -0.69 14.23
CA PRO A 191 -18.49 -0.59 15.67
C PRO A 191 -17.22 0.10 16.16
N ASP A 192 -17.23 0.60 17.40
CA ASP A 192 -16.03 1.17 18.02
C ASP A 192 -15.00 0.05 18.34
N SER A 193 -13.72 0.39 18.23
CA SER A 193 -12.57 -0.51 18.49
C SER A 193 -12.08 -0.43 19.95
N GLY A 194 -12.98 -0.42 20.93
CA GLY A 194 -12.60 -0.30 22.35
C GLY A 194 -12.24 1.13 22.77
N ALA A 195 -11.83 1.31 24.02
CA ALA A 195 -11.46 2.61 24.55
C ALA A 195 -10.17 3.12 23.91
N PRO A 196 -10.11 4.38 23.44
CA PRO A 196 -8.87 4.98 22.95
C PRO A 196 -7.84 5.03 24.08
N ARG A 197 -6.56 4.87 23.71
CA ARG A 197 -5.46 4.82 24.70
C ARG A 197 -5.31 6.12 25.48
N GLY A 198 -5.82 7.22 24.93
CA GLY A 198 -5.57 8.57 25.43
C GLY A 198 -4.07 8.91 25.27
N GLY A 199 -3.74 10.17 25.23
CA GLY A 199 -2.34 10.58 25.13
C GLY A 199 -2.22 11.91 24.40
N ARG A 200 -1.03 12.52 24.49
CA ARG A 200 -0.71 13.74 23.75
C ARG A 200 -0.07 13.36 22.41
N PHE A 201 -0.58 13.94 21.35
CA PHE A 201 0.05 13.81 20.03
C PHE A 201 1.23 14.77 19.92
N HIS A 202 2.40 14.25 19.53
CA HIS A 202 3.63 15.05 19.46
C HIS A 202 3.74 15.73 18.10
N TRP A 203 3.12 16.92 17.97
CA TRP A 203 3.07 17.68 16.72
C TRP A 203 4.45 18.02 16.14
N GLY A 204 5.44 18.32 16.99
CA GLY A 204 6.81 18.60 16.54
C GLY A 204 7.46 17.39 15.86
N ALA A 205 7.31 16.19 16.43
CA ALA A 205 7.81 14.97 15.80
C ALA A 205 7.05 14.64 14.51
N ALA A 206 5.73 14.89 14.48
CA ALA A 206 4.93 14.75 13.27
C ALA A 206 5.39 15.69 12.15
N ALA A 207 5.69 16.95 12.47
CA ALA A 207 6.22 17.92 11.50
C ALA A 207 7.58 17.51 10.94
N LEU A 208 8.50 17.02 11.79
CA LEU A 208 9.80 16.51 11.35
C LEU A 208 9.65 15.28 10.45
N LEU A 209 8.84 14.31 10.85
CA LEU A 209 8.57 13.13 10.02
C LEU A 209 7.98 13.53 8.67
N THR A 210 6.96 14.40 8.69
CA THR A 210 6.33 14.94 7.49
C THR A 210 7.34 15.63 6.57
N GLY A 211 8.13 16.57 7.10
CA GLY A 211 9.13 17.29 6.31
C GLY A 211 10.19 16.37 5.72
N GLY A 212 10.67 15.41 6.49
CA GLY A 212 11.65 14.42 6.02
C GLY A 212 11.10 13.50 4.93
N LEU A 213 9.86 13.00 5.09
CA LEU A 213 9.21 12.18 4.08
C LEU A 213 8.87 12.97 2.82
N LEU A 214 8.39 14.22 2.95
CA LEU A 214 8.14 15.10 1.81
C LEU A 214 9.42 15.30 0.99
N ALA A 215 10.53 15.66 1.65
CA ALA A 215 11.80 15.85 0.97
C ALA A 215 12.28 14.56 0.30
N LEU A 216 12.18 13.41 0.98
CA LEU A 216 12.58 12.12 0.42
C LEU A 216 11.76 11.74 -0.82
N VAL A 217 10.43 11.81 -0.72
CA VAL A 217 9.55 11.46 -1.86
C VAL A 217 9.76 12.43 -3.02
N LEU A 218 9.99 13.72 -2.74
CA LEU A 218 10.26 14.71 -3.78
C LEU A 218 11.57 14.41 -4.52
N VAL A 219 12.63 14.02 -3.80
CA VAL A 219 13.90 13.56 -4.40
C VAL A 219 13.67 12.35 -5.30
N LEU A 220 12.95 11.33 -4.82
CA LEU A 220 12.69 10.11 -5.58
C LEU A 220 11.84 10.37 -6.82
N ALA A 221 10.88 11.27 -6.73
CA ALA A 221 9.97 11.59 -7.82
C ALA A 221 10.57 12.51 -8.88
N GLN A 222 11.41 13.46 -8.46
CA GLN A 222 11.97 14.50 -9.35
C GLN A 222 13.46 14.35 -9.63
N GLY A 223 14.16 13.44 -8.93
CA GLY A 223 15.59 13.26 -9.09
C GLY A 223 16.03 12.95 -10.51
N GLY A 224 15.23 12.20 -11.26
CA GLY A 224 15.47 11.94 -12.67
C GLY A 224 15.40 13.21 -13.53
N ALA A 225 14.38 14.06 -13.30
CA ALA A 225 14.18 15.31 -14.05
C ALA A 225 15.21 16.40 -13.68
N TRP A 226 15.59 16.49 -12.41
CA TRP A 226 16.60 17.46 -11.96
C TRP A 226 18.05 16.99 -12.18
N GLY A 227 18.23 15.69 -12.47
CA GLY A 227 19.52 15.00 -12.49
C GLY A 227 19.91 14.48 -11.10
N TRP A 228 20.17 13.17 -11.01
CA TRP A 228 20.53 12.52 -9.74
C TRP A 228 21.79 13.08 -9.07
N ALA A 229 22.75 13.57 -9.87
CA ALA A 229 24.00 14.18 -9.40
C ALA A 229 23.91 15.71 -9.22
N SER A 230 22.76 16.34 -9.46
CA SER A 230 22.63 17.78 -9.33
C SER A 230 22.75 18.24 -7.87
N PRO A 231 23.32 19.42 -7.61
CA PRO A 231 23.45 19.97 -6.25
C PRO A 231 22.09 20.08 -5.54
N LEU A 232 21.02 20.38 -6.27
CA LEU A 232 19.66 20.47 -5.74
C LEU A 232 19.19 19.10 -5.23
N THR A 233 19.31 18.05 -6.04
CA THR A 233 18.89 16.69 -5.69
C THR A 233 19.70 16.15 -4.52
N LEU A 234 21.02 16.29 -4.56
CA LEU A 234 21.91 15.84 -3.47
C LEU A 234 21.69 16.64 -2.18
N GLY A 235 21.50 17.95 -2.29
CA GLY A 235 21.22 18.82 -1.13
C GLY A 235 19.88 18.48 -0.49
N LEU A 236 18.84 18.25 -1.28
CA LEU A 236 17.50 17.86 -0.77
C LEU A 236 17.53 16.45 -0.18
N ALA A 237 18.28 15.51 -0.79
CA ALA A 237 18.46 14.16 -0.23
C ALA A 237 19.19 14.20 1.12
N ALA A 238 20.27 14.98 1.22
CA ALA A 238 20.99 15.19 2.47
C ALA A 238 20.10 15.83 3.54
N ALA A 239 19.28 16.84 3.16
CA ALA A 239 18.32 17.47 4.04
C ALA A 239 17.25 16.48 4.52
N ALA A 240 16.71 15.65 3.64
CA ALA A 240 15.75 14.60 4.00
C ALA A 240 16.33 13.64 5.05
N VAL A 241 17.54 13.14 4.80
CA VAL A 241 18.24 12.24 5.74
C VAL A 241 18.50 12.94 7.08
N ALA A 242 18.98 14.20 7.06
CA ALA A 242 19.24 14.97 8.27
C ALA A 242 17.95 15.20 9.09
N VAL A 243 16.85 15.61 8.46
CA VAL A 243 15.57 15.83 9.13
C VAL A 243 15.01 14.53 9.72
N LEU A 244 15.09 13.41 8.99
CA LEU A 244 14.67 12.09 9.50
C LEU A 244 15.59 11.62 10.65
N ALA A 245 16.89 11.88 10.61
CA ALA A 245 17.81 11.58 11.71
C ALA A 245 17.48 12.42 12.97
N VAL A 246 17.18 13.72 12.80
CA VAL A 246 16.70 14.58 13.89
C VAL A 246 15.38 14.07 14.44
N TRP A 247 14.44 13.67 13.56
CA TRP A 247 13.19 13.05 13.99
C TRP A 247 13.42 11.81 14.86
N VAL A 248 14.30 10.88 14.44
CA VAL A 248 14.65 9.69 15.23
C VAL A 248 15.25 10.08 16.58
N ALA A 249 16.12 11.10 16.63
CA ALA A 249 16.72 11.58 17.87
C ALA A 249 15.68 12.19 18.83
N VAL A 250 14.71 12.95 18.30
CA VAL A 250 13.59 13.52 19.06
C VAL A 250 12.68 12.41 19.60
N GLU A 251 12.33 11.42 18.75
CA GLU A 251 11.50 10.27 19.15
C GLU A 251 12.13 9.45 20.28
N ARG A 252 13.46 9.23 20.21
CA ARG A 252 14.19 8.49 21.26
C ARG A 252 14.17 9.18 22.63
N ARG A 253 14.02 10.51 22.65
CA ARG A 253 13.99 11.32 23.88
C ARG A 253 12.61 11.71 24.34
N SER A 254 11.57 11.45 23.53
CA SER A 254 10.21 11.85 23.81
C SER A 254 9.53 10.95 24.86
N ALA A 255 8.88 11.57 25.85
CA ALA A 255 8.02 10.84 26.79
C ALA A 255 6.72 10.31 26.13
N HIS A 256 6.30 10.93 25.02
CA HIS A 256 5.10 10.56 24.25
C HIS A 256 5.47 10.43 22.77
N PRO A 257 6.24 9.41 22.37
CA PRO A 257 6.71 9.27 21.00
C PRO A 257 5.54 9.07 20.03
N LEU A 258 5.64 9.65 18.83
CA LEU A 258 4.72 9.42 17.72
C LEU A 258 4.81 7.96 17.29
N VAL A 259 6.05 7.49 17.08
CA VAL A 259 6.39 6.10 16.82
C VAL A 259 7.33 5.62 17.93
N SER A 260 6.90 4.69 18.77
CA SER A 260 7.76 4.21 19.85
C SER A 260 9.04 3.57 19.28
N VAL A 261 10.19 3.96 19.80
CA VAL A 261 11.50 3.37 19.40
C VAL A 261 11.50 1.85 19.62
N ARG A 262 10.77 1.37 20.63
CA ARG A 262 10.57 -0.05 20.88
C ARG A 262 9.87 -0.75 19.71
N LEU A 263 8.95 -0.06 19.02
CA LEU A 263 8.26 -0.58 17.84
C LEU A 263 9.21 -0.70 16.65
N LEU A 264 10.04 0.34 16.42
CA LEU A 264 11.06 0.32 15.37
C LEU A 264 12.17 -0.70 15.65
N SER A 265 12.45 -0.98 16.94
CA SER A 265 13.44 -1.97 17.37
C SER A 265 12.87 -3.39 17.45
N ASN A 266 11.57 -3.59 17.19
CA ASN A 266 10.98 -4.93 17.16
C ASN A 266 11.52 -5.71 15.94
N PRO A 267 12.35 -6.75 16.13
CA PRO A 267 13.00 -7.44 15.03
C PRO A 267 12.03 -8.12 14.08
N ARG A 268 10.86 -8.54 14.57
CA ARG A 268 9.82 -9.14 13.73
C ARG A 268 9.20 -8.12 12.80
N LEU A 269 8.84 -6.94 13.33
CA LEU A 269 8.27 -5.86 12.53
C LEU A 269 9.30 -5.33 11.52
N ALA A 270 10.56 -5.17 11.94
CA ALA A 270 11.65 -4.73 11.07
C ALA A 270 11.89 -5.70 9.90
N LEU A 271 11.92 -7.01 10.17
CA LEU A 271 12.07 -8.04 9.13
C LEU A 271 10.88 -8.05 8.17
N VAL A 272 9.65 -7.95 8.68
CA VAL A 272 8.44 -7.92 7.85
C VAL A 272 8.40 -6.64 7.01
N SER A 273 8.73 -5.48 7.57
CA SER A 273 8.77 -4.21 6.82
C SER A 273 9.90 -4.19 5.78
N GLY A 274 11.08 -4.75 6.10
CA GLY A 274 12.18 -4.91 5.13
C GLY A 274 11.79 -5.85 3.98
N TYR A 275 11.11 -6.95 4.29
CA TYR A 275 10.55 -7.84 3.27
C TYR A 275 9.51 -7.12 2.39
N THR A 276 8.60 -6.36 3.01
CA THR A 276 7.59 -5.56 2.29
C THR A 276 8.24 -4.55 1.35
N PHE A 277 9.29 -3.88 1.81
CA PHE A 277 10.08 -2.96 0.99
C PHE A 277 10.65 -3.66 -0.25
N CYS A 278 11.31 -4.80 -0.08
CA CYS A 278 11.90 -5.57 -1.18
C CYS A 278 10.84 -6.07 -2.17
N ALA A 279 9.73 -6.60 -1.68
CA ALA A 279 8.64 -7.09 -2.52
C ALA A 279 7.96 -5.95 -3.29
N ALA A 280 7.70 -4.82 -2.65
CA ALA A 280 7.09 -3.66 -3.28
C ALA A 280 8.02 -2.98 -4.29
N PHE A 281 9.33 -2.94 -4.03
CA PHE A 281 10.34 -2.49 -5.00
C PHE A 281 10.18 -3.23 -6.33
N ALA A 282 10.12 -4.56 -6.27
CA ALA A 282 10.02 -5.39 -7.45
C ALA A 282 8.64 -5.30 -8.11
N THR A 283 7.55 -5.53 -7.35
CA THR A 283 6.22 -5.73 -7.94
C THR A 283 5.52 -4.43 -8.29
N ILE A 284 5.49 -3.48 -7.34
CA ILE A 284 4.79 -2.20 -7.54
C ILE A 284 5.69 -1.21 -8.27
N GLY A 285 7.00 -1.17 -7.96
CA GLY A 285 7.97 -0.32 -8.62
C GLY A 285 8.09 -0.59 -10.14
N PHE A 286 7.93 -1.84 -10.56
CA PHE A 286 7.98 -2.24 -11.97
C PHE A 286 6.65 -2.05 -12.72
N LEU A 287 5.56 -1.69 -12.07
CA LEU A 287 4.22 -1.67 -12.68
C LEU A 287 4.13 -0.76 -13.92
N GLY A 288 4.74 0.42 -13.87
CA GLY A 288 4.81 1.35 -15.00
C GLY A 288 5.65 0.79 -16.17
N ALA A 289 6.80 0.23 -15.86
CA ALA A 289 7.68 -0.42 -16.82
C ALA A 289 7.02 -1.61 -17.53
N ASN A 290 6.19 -2.37 -16.82
CA ASN A 290 5.40 -3.47 -17.38
C ASN A 290 4.46 -2.98 -18.49
N ALA A 291 3.76 -1.86 -18.26
CA ALA A 291 2.86 -1.29 -19.26
C ALA A 291 3.62 -0.79 -20.50
N LEU A 292 4.78 -0.17 -20.30
CA LEU A 292 5.65 0.28 -21.40
C LEU A 292 6.15 -0.91 -22.25
N PHE A 293 6.59 -2.01 -21.61
CA PHE A 293 7.04 -3.20 -22.34
C PHE A 293 5.89 -3.83 -23.17
N LEU A 294 4.71 -3.96 -22.57
CA LEU A 294 3.55 -4.53 -23.26
C LEU A 294 3.12 -3.69 -24.46
N GLY A 295 3.28 -2.37 -24.38
CA GLY A 295 2.92 -1.43 -25.45
C GLY A 295 3.98 -1.25 -26.53
N ALA A 296 5.24 -1.57 -26.25
CA ALA A 296 6.33 -1.41 -27.20
C ALA A 296 6.11 -2.25 -28.46
N SER A 297 6.30 -1.61 -29.64
CA SER A 297 6.14 -2.26 -30.94
C SER A 297 7.37 -3.09 -31.29
N PRO A 298 7.23 -4.41 -31.53
CA PRO A 298 8.35 -5.23 -31.97
C PRO A 298 8.98 -4.77 -33.29
N ALA A 299 8.20 -4.13 -34.15
CA ALA A 299 8.70 -3.64 -35.43
C ALA A 299 9.62 -2.42 -35.29
N ASP A 300 9.33 -1.54 -34.31
CA ASP A 300 10.07 -0.30 -34.11
C ASP A 300 11.19 -0.45 -33.09
N ALA A 301 10.90 -1.10 -31.95
CA ALA A 301 11.82 -1.23 -30.83
C ALA A 301 12.64 -2.54 -30.85
N GLY A 302 12.29 -3.51 -31.69
CA GLY A 302 12.91 -4.83 -31.71
C GLY A 302 12.52 -5.75 -30.53
N TYR A 303 11.60 -5.30 -29.66
CA TYR A 303 11.07 -6.04 -28.51
C TYR A 303 9.65 -5.55 -28.18
N GLY A 304 9.01 -6.18 -27.19
CA GLY A 304 7.68 -5.80 -26.73
C GLY A 304 6.57 -6.63 -27.36
N MET A 305 5.32 -6.28 -27.07
CA MET A 305 4.15 -7.05 -27.51
C MET A 305 3.24 -6.26 -28.49
N GLY A 306 3.48 -4.98 -28.69
CA GLY A 306 2.64 -4.12 -29.52
C GLY A 306 1.19 -4.04 -29.08
N LEU A 307 0.90 -4.23 -27.79
CA LEU A 307 -0.45 -4.26 -27.27
C LEU A 307 -1.05 -2.86 -27.18
N GLY A 308 -2.27 -2.71 -27.69
CA GLY A 308 -3.04 -1.49 -27.49
C GLY A 308 -3.53 -1.35 -26.03
N PRO A 309 -4.00 -0.15 -25.66
CA PRO A 309 -4.40 0.18 -24.28
C PRO A 309 -5.40 -0.80 -23.65
N ARG A 310 -6.37 -1.28 -24.44
CA ARG A 310 -7.38 -2.26 -23.97
C ARG A 310 -6.75 -3.61 -23.61
N ALA A 311 -5.80 -4.10 -24.41
CA ALA A 311 -5.12 -5.35 -24.16
C ALA A 311 -4.22 -5.23 -22.92
N ILE A 312 -3.49 -4.13 -22.76
CA ILE A 312 -2.69 -3.81 -21.57
C ILE A 312 -3.58 -3.80 -20.31
N ALA A 313 -4.75 -3.14 -20.38
CA ALA A 313 -5.70 -3.11 -19.27
C ALA A 313 -6.24 -4.52 -18.94
N THR A 314 -6.45 -5.37 -19.95
CA THR A 314 -6.88 -6.76 -19.74
C THR A 314 -5.81 -7.59 -19.03
N VAL A 315 -4.53 -7.46 -19.43
CA VAL A 315 -3.40 -8.12 -18.75
C VAL A 315 -3.29 -7.62 -17.30
N SER A 316 -3.38 -6.30 -17.09
CA SER A 316 -3.35 -5.70 -15.75
C SER A 316 -4.49 -6.21 -14.86
N LEU A 317 -5.72 -6.32 -15.40
CA LEU A 317 -6.85 -6.89 -14.68
C LEU A 317 -6.61 -8.36 -14.33
N ALA A 318 -6.06 -9.15 -15.26
CA ALA A 318 -5.73 -10.55 -15.00
C ALA A 318 -4.66 -10.69 -13.88
N MET A 319 -3.63 -9.81 -13.86
CA MET A 319 -2.65 -9.75 -12.76
C MET A 319 -3.32 -9.44 -11.42
N VAL A 320 -4.28 -8.51 -11.40
CA VAL A 320 -5.03 -8.15 -10.19
C VAL A 320 -5.91 -9.29 -9.70
N VAL A 321 -6.57 -10.01 -10.61
CA VAL A 321 -7.35 -11.21 -10.27
C VAL A 321 -6.45 -12.31 -9.70
N ALA A 322 -5.27 -12.51 -10.27
CA ALA A 322 -4.26 -13.41 -9.69
C ALA A 322 -3.84 -12.94 -8.29
N GLY A 323 -3.66 -11.64 -8.08
CA GLY A 323 -3.38 -11.04 -6.78
C GLY A 323 -4.50 -11.29 -5.77
N PHE A 324 -5.76 -11.12 -6.17
CA PHE A 324 -6.91 -11.48 -5.32
C PHE A 324 -6.87 -12.95 -4.89
N ALA A 325 -6.58 -13.85 -5.83
CA ALA A 325 -6.42 -15.27 -5.52
C ALA A 325 -5.27 -15.51 -4.54
N GLY A 326 -4.11 -14.90 -4.78
CA GLY A 326 -2.94 -14.96 -3.89
C GLY A 326 -3.27 -14.50 -2.47
N ALA A 327 -3.91 -13.33 -2.34
CA ALA A 327 -4.30 -12.79 -1.05
C ALA A 327 -5.25 -13.74 -0.29
N THR A 328 -6.30 -14.23 -0.93
CA THR A 328 -7.32 -15.09 -0.31
C THR A 328 -6.81 -16.49 0.03
N LEU A 329 -5.82 -17.01 -0.69
CA LEU A 329 -5.18 -18.29 -0.42
C LEU A 329 -4.18 -18.22 0.74
N THR A 330 -3.59 -17.06 1.00
CA THR A 330 -2.53 -16.84 1.99
C THR A 330 -2.86 -17.41 3.39
N PRO A 331 -4.03 -17.21 4.01
CA PRO A 331 -4.31 -17.76 5.34
C PRO A 331 -4.35 -19.29 5.36
N ARG A 332 -4.80 -19.92 4.24
CA ARG A 332 -4.80 -21.38 4.12
C ARG A 332 -3.39 -21.94 3.99
N LEU A 333 -2.56 -21.27 3.17
CA LEU A 333 -1.14 -21.61 3.04
C LEU A 333 -0.42 -21.46 4.38
N ALA A 334 -0.57 -20.32 5.06
CA ALA A 334 0.08 -20.06 6.35
C ALA A 334 -0.27 -21.09 7.41
N ARG A 335 -1.52 -21.59 7.42
CA ARG A 335 -1.90 -22.70 8.33
C ARG A 335 -1.27 -24.04 7.97
N ARG A 336 -0.95 -24.30 6.70
CA ARG A 336 -0.39 -25.58 6.26
C ARG A 336 1.12 -25.62 6.36
N VAL A 337 1.81 -24.56 5.92
CA VAL A 337 3.26 -24.54 5.79
C VAL A 337 3.96 -23.54 6.73
N GLY A 338 3.20 -22.73 7.47
CA GLY A 338 3.71 -21.71 8.38
C GLY A 338 4.03 -20.38 7.70
N ASP A 339 4.07 -19.31 8.50
CA ASP A 339 4.24 -17.92 8.02
C ASP A 339 5.58 -17.72 7.32
N ARG A 340 6.67 -18.30 7.85
CA ARG A 340 8.01 -18.22 7.26
C ARG A 340 8.07 -18.81 5.85
N ALA A 341 7.44 -19.96 5.65
CA ALA A 341 7.40 -20.60 4.35
C ALA A 341 6.55 -19.80 3.34
N VAL A 342 5.47 -19.17 3.78
CA VAL A 342 4.65 -18.29 2.93
C VAL A 342 5.41 -17.02 2.53
N LEU A 343 6.12 -16.38 3.44
CA LEU A 343 7.01 -15.26 3.11
C LEU A 343 8.06 -15.68 2.07
N ALA A 344 8.76 -16.80 2.34
CA ALA A 344 9.79 -17.30 1.42
C ALA A 344 9.21 -17.67 0.05
N SER A 345 8.06 -18.37 0.00
CA SER A 345 7.42 -18.74 -1.25
C SER A 345 6.94 -17.53 -2.06
N GLY A 346 6.45 -16.47 -1.40
CA GLY A 346 6.10 -15.22 -2.05
C GLY A 346 7.31 -14.56 -2.72
N ALA A 347 8.43 -14.43 -2.01
CA ALA A 347 9.66 -13.87 -2.58
C ALA A 347 10.26 -14.75 -3.70
N VAL A 348 10.27 -16.06 -3.53
CA VAL A 348 10.70 -17.00 -4.57
C VAL A 348 9.82 -16.85 -5.82
N LEU A 349 8.51 -16.73 -5.65
CA LEU A 349 7.59 -16.54 -6.78
C LEU A 349 7.87 -15.21 -7.50
N ILE A 350 8.18 -14.12 -6.77
CA ILE A 350 8.60 -12.85 -7.36
C ILE A 350 9.88 -13.06 -8.20
N ALA A 351 10.89 -13.72 -7.63
CA ALA A 351 12.15 -13.98 -8.34
C ALA A 351 11.93 -14.81 -9.61
N LEU A 352 11.14 -15.89 -9.51
CA LEU A 352 10.82 -16.75 -10.66
C LEU A 352 10.02 -16.00 -11.73
N ALA A 353 9.07 -15.14 -11.33
CA ALA A 353 8.27 -14.37 -12.26
C ALA A 353 9.13 -13.36 -13.05
N PHE A 354 10.01 -12.59 -12.40
CA PHE A 354 10.90 -11.67 -13.10
C PHE A 354 11.98 -12.39 -13.92
N SER A 355 12.49 -13.53 -13.46
CA SER A 355 13.35 -14.40 -14.28
C SER A 355 12.58 -14.95 -15.50
N GLY A 356 11.31 -15.32 -15.31
CA GLY A 356 10.43 -15.75 -16.40
C GLY A 356 10.17 -14.65 -17.42
N MET A 357 10.00 -13.38 -16.99
CA MET A 357 9.92 -12.24 -17.90
C MET A 357 11.22 -12.09 -18.70
N ALA A 358 12.39 -12.18 -18.04
CA ALA A 358 13.68 -12.04 -18.71
C ALA A 358 13.95 -13.14 -19.72
N LEU A 359 13.52 -14.37 -19.46
CA LEU A 359 13.74 -15.53 -20.33
C LEU A 359 12.63 -15.75 -21.37
N GLY A 360 11.42 -15.25 -21.10
CA GLY A 360 10.24 -15.47 -21.95
C GLY A 360 9.70 -14.21 -22.61
N HIS A 361 10.47 -13.13 -22.63
CA HIS A 361 10.05 -11.84 -23.19
C HIS A 361 9.75 -11.86 -24.69
N ASP A 362 10.28 -12.82 -25.43
CA ASP A 362 10.06 -12.98 -26.88
C ASP A 362 8.69 -13.55 -27.22
N THR A 363 7.98 -14.12 -26.23
CA THR A 363 6.68 -14.75 -26.46
C THR A 363 5.59 -14.12 -25.61
N PRO A 364 4.44 -13.69 -26.17
CA PRO A 364 3.33 -13.12 -25.40
C PRO A 364 2.87 -14.04 -24.28
N ALA A 365 2.77 -15.35 -24.53
CA ALA A 365 2.34 -16.33 -23.53
C ALA A 365 3.33 -16.46 -22.38
N GLY A 366 4.64 -16.49 -22.64
CA GLY A 366 5.69 -16.55 -21.63
C GLY A 366 5.68 -15.32 -20.72
N TYR A 367 5.69 -14.15 -21.34
CA TYR A 367 5.68 -12.89 -20.60
C TYR A 367 4.40 -12.72 -19.75
N VAL A 368 3.22 -12.93 -20.35
CA VAL A 368 1.94 -12.79 -19.63
C VAL A 368 1.84 -13.80 -18.49
N THR A 369 2.28 -15.03 -18.68
CA THR A 369 2.31 -16.04 -17.59
C THR A 369 3.20 -15.58 -16.44
N ALA A 370 4.37 -15.03 -16.73
CA ALA A 370 5.26 -14.46 -15.73
C ALA A 370 4.63 -13.24 -15.03
N ALA A 371 3.95 -12.37 -15.78
CA ALA A 371 3.23 -11.22 -15.23
C ALA A 371 2.10 -11.65 -14.27
N LEU A 372 1.36 -12.70 -14.60
CA LEU A 372 0.37 -13.30 -13.68
C LEU A 372 1.02 -13.83 -12.40
N GLY A 373 2.23 -14.39 -12.52
CA GLY A 373 3.05 -14.81 -11.38
C GLY A 373 3.39 -13.62 -10.46
N VAL A 374 3.75 -12.44 -11.01
CA VAL A 374 3.95 -11.21 -10.24
C VAL A 374 2.66 -10.80 -9.54
N GLY A 375 1.52 -10.83 -10.24
CA GLY A 375 0.21 -10.52 -9.65
C GLY A 375 -0.11 -11.43 -8.45
N LEU A 376 0.02 -12.74 -8.63
CA LEU A 376 -0.21 -13.74 -7.57
C LEU A 376 0.68 -13.50 -6.35
N ALA A 377 1.99 -13.27 -6.59
CA ALA A 377 2.95 -12.98 -5.54
C ALA A 377 2.63 -11.69 -4.80
N THR A 378 2.15 -10.66 -5.51
CA THR A 378 1.72 -9.39 -4.93
C THR A 378 0.62 -9.62 -3.89
N GLY A 379 -0.42 -10.38 -4.23
CA GLY A 379 -1.48 -10.71 -3.29
C GLY A 379 -0.99 -11.49 -2.06
N ILE A 380 -0.08 -12.45 -2.27
CA ILE A 380 0.50 -13.23 -1.17
C ILE A 380 1.28 -12.32 -0.23
N PHE A 381 2.23 -11.52 -0.74
CA PHE A 381 3.07 -10.71 0.12
C PHE A 381 2.29 -9.62 0.86
N GLU A 382 1.38 -8.95 0.18
CA GLU A 382 0.56 -7.92 0.81
C GLU A 382 -0.33 -8.46 1.93
N SER A 383 -0.91 -9.64 1.73
CA SER A 383 -1.73 -10.30 2.74
C SER A 383 -0.92 -10.75 3.96
N ILE A 384 0.20 -11.44 3.74
CA ILE A 384 0.99 -11.99 4.85
C ILE A 384 1.70 -10.89 5.65
N THR A 385 2.27 -9.87 4.98
CA THR A 385 3.02 -8.82 5.67
C THR A 385 2.13 -7.93 6.54
N ARG A 386 0.94 -7.55 6.05
CA ARG A 386 -0.05 -6.83 6.85
C ARG A 386 -0.52 -7.64 8.05
N THR A 387 -0.74 -8.93 7.86
CA THR A 387 -1.12 -9.84 8.94
C THR A 387 -0.03 -9.93 10.00
N LEU A 388 1.21 -10.18 9.60
CA LEU A 388 2.33 -10.33 10.53
C LEU A 388 2.69 -9.01 11.22
N SER A 389 2.58 -7.88 10.53
CA SER A 389 2.75 -6.55 11.14
C SER A 389 1.70 -6.28 12.21
N ALA A 390 0.44 -6.63 11.93
CA ALA A 390 -0.62 -6.52 12.92
C ALA A 390 -0.37 -7.41 14.14
N GLU A 391 0.13 -8.63 13.95
CA GLU A 391 0.36 -9.60 15.01
C GLU A 391 1.69 -9.39 15.78
N ALA A 392 2.62 -8.62 15.23
CA ALA A 392 3.91 -8.33 15.87
C ALA A 392 3.80 -7.45 17.12
N VAL A 393 2.66 -6.80 17.33
CA VAL A 393 2.44 -5.78 18.37
C VAL A 393 1.17 -6.06 19.18
N ALA A 394 1.01 -5.33 20.29
CA ALA A 394 -0.22 -5.37 21.07
C ALA A 394 -1.40 -4.77 20.29
N ALA A 395 -2.63 -5.18 20.62
CA ALA A 395 -3.83 -4.78 19.89
C ALA A 395 -4.02 -3.26 19.75
N HIS A 396 -3.57 -2.49 20.73
CA HIS A 396 -3.68 -1.04 20.78
C HIS A 396 -2.59 -0.27 19.97
N GLU A 397 -1.62 -0.97 19.38
CA GLU A 397 -0.58 -0.44 18.49
C GLU A 397 -0.71 -0.97 17.05
N THR A 398 -1.79 -1.69 16.79
CA THR A 398 -1.97 -2.42 15.52
C THR A 398 -2.02 -1.48 14.32
N ALA A 399 -2.77 -0.39 14.40
CA ALA A 399 -2.89 0.53 13.27
C ALA A 399 -1.54 1.18 12.94
N LEU A 400 -0.75 1.55 13.96
CA LEU A 400 0.59 2.11 13.75
C LEU A 400 1.53 1.08 13.12
N ALA A 401 1.53 -0.18 13.59
CA ALA A 401 2.39 -1.23 13.02
C ALA A 401 2.06 -1.53 11.55
N VAL A 402 0.77 -1.62 11.23
CA VAL A 402 0.32 -1.78 9.84
C VAL A 402 0.65 -0.52 9.02
N GLY A 403 0.47 0.68 9.58
CA GLY A 403 0.85 1.93 8.92
C GLY A 403 2.35 2.03 8.61
N LEU A 404 3.22 1.54 9.49
CA LEU A 404 4.67 1.44 9.21
C LEU A 404 4.97 0.46 8.08
N ASN A 405 4.23 -0.65 8.00
CA ASN A 405 4.33 -1.58 6.88
C ASN A 405 3.87 -0.96 5.56
N GLU A 406 2.79 -0.17 5.57
CA GLU A 406 2.35 0.60 4.40
C GLU A 406 3.39 1.65 3.97
N LEU A 407 4.05 2.30 4.93
CA LEU A 407 5.16 3.21 4.62
C LEU A 407 6.33 2.46 3.96
N ALA A 408 6.71 1.29 4.47
CA ALA A 408 7.75 0.46 3.85
C ALA A 408 7.36 0.03 2.42
N LEU A 409 6.08 -0.31 2.20
CA LEU A 409 5.52 -0.62 0.89
C LEU A 409 5.66 0.57 -0.07
N SER A 410 5.23 1.76 0.35
CA SER A 410 5.28 2.98 -0.46
C SER A 410 6.72 3.38 -0.80
N LEU A 411 7.65 3.30 0.17
CA LEU A 411 9.07 3.59 -0.05
C LEU A 411 9.71 2.56 -1.00
N GLY A 412 9.40 1.27 -0.82
CA GLY A 412 9.89 0.22 -1.72
C GLY A 412 9.43 0.47 -3.16
N ALA A 413 8.15 0.74 -3.37
CA ALA A 413 7.59 1.06 -4.67
C ALA A 413 8.23 2.30 -5.32
N ALA A 414 8.38 3.40 -4.55
CA ALA A 414 8.94 4.65 -5.05
C ALA A 414 10.43 4.49 -5.42
N ILE A 415 11.22 3.84 -4.57
CA ILE A 415 12.64 3.58 -4.85
C ILE A 415 12.78 2.61 -6.02
N GLY A 416 11.94 1.57 -6.09
CA GLY A 416 11.90 0.65 -7.22
C GLY A 416 11.65 1.37 -8.54
N ALA A 417 10.61 2.20 -8.60
CA ALA A 417 10.30 3.00 -9.79
C ALA A 417 11.43 3.96 -10.17
N ALA A 418 12.07 4.60 -9.17
CA ALA A 418 13.19 5.52 -9.40
C ALA A 418 14.42 4.79 -9.95
N VAL A 419 14.78 3.62 -9.39
CA VAL A 419 15.90 2.80 -9.88
C VAL A 419 15.63 2.28 -11.30
N ILE A 420 14.43 1.78 -11.56
CA ILE A 420 14.03 1.31 -12.91
C ILE A 420 14.07 2.47 -13.91
N GLY A 421 13.56 3.64 -13.54
CA GLY A 421 13.64 4.84 -14.37
C GLY A 421 15.09 5.28 -14.66
N ALA A 422 15.99 5.17 -13.69
CA ALA A 422 17.40 5.45 -13.86
C ALA A 422 18.08 4.42 -14.80
N LEU A 423 17.71 3.14 -14.69
CA LEU A 423 18.20 2.10 -15.60
C LEU A 423 17.72 2.34 -17.04
N PHE A 424 16.49 2.79 -17.23
CA PHE A 424 15.95 3.15 -18.55
C PHE A 424 16.68 4.35 -19.13
N ALA A 425 16.95 5.38 -18.32
CA ALA A 425 17.69 6.56 -18.74
C ALA A 425 19.16 6.24 -19.10
N ALA A 426 19.74 5.19 -18.51
CA ALA A 426 21.09 4.73 -18.81
C ALA A 426 21.18 3.87 -20.08
N HIS A 427 20.04 3.39 -20.62
CA HIS A 427 19.96 2.54 -21.80
C HIS A 427 18.94 3.10 -22.80
N PRO A 428 19.18 4.31 -23.36
CA PRO A 428 18.34 4.88 -24.38
C PRO A 428 18.50 4.11 -25.70
N GLY A 429 17.42 3.84 -26.41
CA GLY A 429 17.48 3.28 -27.76
C GLY A 429 18.15 4.24 -28.75
N GLY A 430 18.67 3.69 -29.84
CA GLY A 430 19.43 4.45 -30.83
C GLY A 430 18.69 5.65 -31.47
N ASP A 431 17.37 5.65 -31.44
CA ASP A 431 16.49 6.73 -31.92
C ASP A 431 16.11 7.74 -30.81
N GLY A 432 16.49 7.48 -29.57
CA GLY A 432 16.13 8.29 -28.41
C GLY A 432 14.63 8.27 -28.04
N ALA A 433 13.80 7.56 -28.80
CA ALA A 433 12.36 7.47 -28.58
C ALA A 433 11.98 6.22 -27.77
N HIS A 434 12.78 5.16 -27.86
CA HIS A 434 12.54 3.89 -27.19
C HIS A 434 13.60 3.62 -26.10
N ILE A 435 13.28 2.71 -25.20
CA ILE A 435 14.22 2.20 -24.20
C ILE A 435 14.86 0.96 -24.83
N GLU A 436 16.14 0.76 -24.67
CA GLU A 436 16.80 -0.46 -25.15
C GLU A 436 16.37 -1.68 -24.35
N LEU A 437 16.29 -2.87 -24.95
CA LEU A 437 15.93 -4.11 -24.25
C LEU A 437 16.85 -4.38 -23.05
N SER A 438 18.10 -3.99 -23.14
CA SER A 438 19.09 -4.07 -22.06
C SER A 438 18.60 -3.35 -20.78
N GLY A 439 17.90 -2.21 -20.91
CA GLY A 439 17.29 -1.48 -19.79
C GLY A 439 16.23 -2.32 -19.06
N TYR A 440 15.41 -3.06 -19.79
CA TYR A 440 14.44 -3.99 -19.17
C TYR A 440 15.14 -5.19 -18.52
N LEU A 441 16.15 -5.77 -19.16
CA LEU A 441 16.91 -6.89 -18.59
C LEU A 441 17.57 -6.51 -17.26
N TRP A 442 18.20 -5.34 -17.17
CA TRP A 442 18.74 -4.81 -15.93
C TRP A 442 17.66 -4.55 -14.88
N SER A 443 16.50 -4.06 -15.30
CA SER A 443 15.38 -3.81 -14.40
C SER A 443 14.81 -5.12 -13.82
N TRP A 444 14.60 -6.14 -14.64
CA TRP A 444 14.19 -7.47 -14.16
C TRP A 444 15.26 -8.09 -13.25
N GLY A 445 16.54 -7.93 -13.58
CA GLY A 445 17.67 -8.34 -12.74
C GLY A 445 17.63 -7.67 -11.35
N ALA A 446 17.39 -6.36 -11.28
CA ALA A 446 17.25 -5.64 -10.02
C ALA A 446 16.04 -6.13 -9.19
N CYS A 447 14.90 -6.44 -9.86
CA CYS A 447 13.75 -7.04 -9.21
C CYS A 447 14.05 -8.46 -8.66
N VAL A 448 14.81 -9.27 -9.40
CA VAL A 448 15.25 -10.58 -8.91
C VAL A 448 16.19 -10.44 -7.70
N CYS A 449 17.16 -9.52 -7.74
CA CYS A 449 18.07 -9.28 -6.63
C CYS A 449 17.33 -8.86 -5.35
N THR A 450 16.36 -7.94 -5.46
CA THR A 450 15.55 -7.54 -4.30
C THR A 450 14.63 -8.65 -3.81
N ALA A 451 14.09 -9.49 -4.70
CA ALA A 451 13.33 -10.67 -4.32
C ALA A 451 14.19 -11.70 -3.57
N VAL A 452 15.43 -11.94 -4.00
CA VAL A 452 16.40 -12.81 -3.29
C VAL A 452 16.70 -12.26 -1.90
N LEU A 453 16.88 -10.92 -1.75
CA LEU A 453 16.99 -10.29 -0.43
C LEU A 453 15.74 -10.54 0.41
N GLY A 454 14.55 -10.46 -0.21
CA GLY A 454 13.29 -10.83 0.42
C GLY A 454 13.27 -12.28 0.92
N VAL A 455 13.81 -13.23 0.15
CA VAL A 455 13.97 -14.64 0.60
C VAL A 455 14.85 -14.71 1.85
N LEU A 456 15.98 -14.02 1.87
CA LEU A 456 16.90 -14.02 3.02
C LEU A 456 16.22 -13.44 4.27
N LEU A 457 15.47 -12.34 4.13
CA LEU A 457 14.69 -11.76 5.23
C LEU A 457 13.59 -12.72 5.70
N ALA A 458 12.90 -13.40 4.79
CA ALA A 458 11.91 -14.42 5.13
C ALA A 458 12.53 -15.60 5.90
N LEU A 459 13.72 -16.04 5.50
CA LEU A 459 14.47 -17.09 6.19
C LEU A 459 14.96 -16.67 7.58
N ALA A 460 15.24 -15.38 7.79
CA ALA A 460 15.58 -14.82 9.10
C ALA A 460 14.35 -14.65 10.01
N TYR A 461 13.12 -14.62 9.46
CA TYR A 461 11.90 -14.47 10.24
C TYR A 461 11.66 -15.67 11.16
N ARG A 462 11.49 -15.38 12.44
CA ARG A 462 11.14 -16.38 13.47
C ARG A 462 9.75 -16.06 14.01
N GLY A 463 8.78 -16.90 13.70
CA GLY A 463 7.41 -16.81 14.22
C GLY A 463 7.35 -16.81 15.75
N PRO A 464 6.17 -16.48 16.34
CA PRO A 464 5.97 -16.66 17.77
C PRO A 464 6.29 -18.11 18.14
N ARG A 465 7.06 -18.32 19.22
CA ARG A 465 7.20 -19.67 19.78
C ARG A 465 5.83 -20.14 20.24
N PRO A 466 5.40 -21.39 19.92
CA PRO A 466 4.15 -21.92 20.46
C PRO A 466 4.20 -21.77 21.99
N ALA A 467 3.14 -21.22 22.59
CA ALA A 467 2.97 -21.09 24.02
C ALA A 467 2.80 -22.52 24.65
N GLY A 468 3.87 -23.27 24.72
CA GLY A 468 3.88 -24.67 25.17
C GLY A 468 5.28 -25.24 25.38
N ALA A 469 6.32 -24.52 24.90
CA ALA A 469 7.70 -24.86 25.26
C ALA A 469 8.08 -24.13 26.57
N ALA A 470 7.39 -24.44 27.66
CA ALA A 470 7.89 -24.13 28.97
C ALA A 470 9.25 -24.84 29.13
N SER A 471 10.27 -24.07 29.51
CA SER A 471 11.59 -24.61 29.83
C SER A 471 11.45 -25.79 30.81
N PRO A 472 12.14 -26.91 30.57
CA PRO A 472 12.06 -28.07 31.48
C PRO A 472 12.53 -27.83 32.94
N GLY A 473 12.75 -26.57 33.33
CA GLY A 473 13.31 -26.17 34.63
C GLY A 473 12.32 -25.64 35.66
N GLN A 474 11.03 -25.39 35.32
CA GLN A 474 10.09 -24.79 36.30
C GLN A 474 9.07 -25.78 36.92
N THR A 475 9.08 -27.02 36.54
CA THR A 475 8.22 -28.06 37.15
C THR A 475 8.80 -28.63 38.45
N GLY A 476 10.05 -28.32 38.79
CA GLY A 476 10.71 -28.81 40.00
C GLY A 476 10.50 -27.96 41.27
N GLN A 477 10.09 -26.73 41.18
CA GLN A 477 9.99 -25.82 42.33
C GLN A 477 8.60 -25.71 42.98
N ARG A 478 7.53 -26.17 42.33
CA ARG A 478 6.18 -26.20 42.94
C ARG A 478 5.86 -27.46 43.71
N ALA A 479 6.73 -28.46 43.67
CA ALA A 479 6.55 -29.70 44.45
C ALA A 479 7.24 -29.68 45.83
N GLN A 480 8.01 -28.64 46.18
CA GLN A 480 8.70 -28.53 47.47
C GLN A 480 8.03 -27.59 48.47
N ASP A 481 7.10 -26.72 48.08
CA ASP A 481 6.42 -25.78 49.00
C ASP A 481 5.01 -26.25 49.46
N GLY A 482 4.60 -27.48 49.14
CA GLY A 482 3.29 -28.03 49.49
C GLY A 482 3.29 -29.04 50.65
N GLY A 483 4.35 -29.13 51.45
CA GLY A 483 4.47 -30.11 52.50
C GLY A 483 5.03 -29.57 53.83
N LEU A 484 4.32 -28.64 54.46
CA LEU A 484 4.45 -28.32 55.90
C LEU A 484 3.40 -27.25 56.25
N ALA A 485 2.20 -27.68 56.64
CA ALA A 485 1.38 -27.16 57.73
C ALA A 485 0.03 -27.88 57.73
#